data_76f6a08b22756d3e2399271fe427e263
#
_entry.id   76f6a08b22756d3e2399271fe427e263
#
_cell.length_a   1.000
_cell.length_b   1.000
_cell.length_c   1.000
_cell.angle_alpha   90.00
_cell.angle_beta   90.00
_cell.angle_gamma   90.00
#
_symmetry.space_group_name_H-M   'P 1'
#
loop_
_entity.id
_entity.type
_entity.pdbx_description
1 polymer ?
#
loop_
_entity_poly.entity_id
_entity_poly.type
_entity_poly.pdbx_seq_one_letter_code
_entity_poly.pdbx_strand_id
1 'polypeptide(L)'
;MKTEQVSIKGEADGPTSIFLARKFPIKQPLREHIRHFMYRCRRKRAEKTIRANPHKLKKVIAYADAKYHLTEVPKTEERYQEHYLGTKESLILKHRPELFGSMARIQRPDVMNKEAVMEMCRQLQRRSEFAAGIADSEMPMDLHVYEIHMGGGIIEIVADYRWDLLAISFTGNKKVMRKLQKITLELYLYYGVTEEDIKNRTERYRTLLIALFSR
;
A
#
# COMPACT_ATOMS: atom_id res chain seq x y z
N MET A 1 12.08 2.03 -35.51
CA MET A 1 11.27 2.60 -34.41
C MET A 1 11.55 1.76 -33.16
N LYS A 2 12.14 2.36 -32.12
CA LYS A 2 12.39 1.64 -30.85
C LYS A 2 11.13 1.71 -30.00
N THR A 3 10.49 0.58 -29.79
CA THR A 3 9.29 0.45 -28.97
C THR A 3 9.71 0.56 -27.50
N GLU A 4 9.27 1.59 -26.79
CA GLU A 4 9.41 1.70 -25.33
C GLU A 4 8.38 0.78 -24.69
N GLN A 5 8.84 -0.17 -23.88
CA GLN A 5 7.94 -1.02 -23.10
C GLN A 5 7.91 -0.55 -21.66
N VAL A 6 6.69 -0.41 -21.14
CA VAL A 6 6.42 -0.03 -19.77
C VAL A 6 6.15 -1.29 -18.96
N SER A 7 6.88 -1.48 -17.87
CA SER A 7 6.63 -2.58 -16.93
C SER A 7 5.93 -2.04 -15.70
N ILE A 8 4.70 -2.50 -15.46
CA ILE A 8 3.97 -2.25 -14.22
C ILE A 8 4.21 -3.45 -13.33
N LYS A 9 4.93 -3.25 -12.24
CA LYS A 9 4.95 -4.17 -11.12
C LYS A 9 3.95 -3.67 -10.09
N GLY A 10 2.72 -4.13 -10.21
CA GLY A 10 1.70 -4.02 -9.20
C GLY A 10 1.24 -5.42 -8.85
N GLU A 11 1.73 -5.98 -7.77
CA GLU A 11 0.90 -6.82 -6.92
C GLU A 11 0.25 -5.84 -5.94
N ALA A 12 -1.07 -5.96 -5.82
CA ALA A 12 -1.95 -5.09 -5.06
C ALA A 12 -1.30 -4.55 -3.79
N ASP A 13 -1.23 -3.21 -3.68
CA ASP A 13 -1.39 -2.50 -2.42
C ASP A 13 -0.71 -1.13 -2.49
N GLY A 14 -1.53 -0.10 -2.54
CA GLY A 14 -1.12 1.29 -2.49
C GLY A 14 -1.20 2.03 -3.83
N PRO A 15 -0.99 3.35 -3.84
CA PRO A 15 -1.08 4.16 -5.04
C PRO A 15 -0.17 3.59 -6.12
N THR A 16 -0.76 3.30 -7.27
CA THR A 16 -0.11 2.62 -8.39
C THR A 16 1.03 3.47 -8.94
N SER A 17 2.25 3.15 -8.54
CA SER A 17 3.44 3.76 -9.14
C SER A 17 3.68 3.15 -10.52
N ILE A 18 3.47 3.93 -11.57
CA ILE A 18 3.74 3.53 -12.95
C ILE A 18 5.21 3.82 -13.26
N PHE A 19 6.01 2.78 -13.46
CA PHE A 19 7.40 2.91 -13.87
C PHE A 19 7.54 2.66 -15.37
N LEU A 20 7.97 3.65 -16.12
CA LEU A 20 8.39 3.51 -17.51
C LEU A 20 9.78 2.88 -17.56
N ALA A 21 9.85 1.60 -17.91
CA ALA A 21 11.12 0.90 -18.08
C ALA A 21 11.47 0.79 -19.56
N ARG A 22 12.63 1.33 -19.96
CA ARG A 22 13.19 1.04 -21.28
C ARG A 22 13.63 -0.42 -21.35
N LYS A 23 13.14 -1.16 -22.33
CA LYS A 23 13.67 -2.48 -22.65
C LYS A 23 15.05 -2.31 -23.28
N PHE A 24 16.09 -2.54 -22.51
CA PHE A 24 17.38 -2.87 -23.06
C PHE A 24 17.45 -4.41 -23.20
N PRO A 25 17.82 -4.94 -24.38
CA PRO A 25 18.14 -6.36 -24.53
C PRO A 25 19.50 -6.58 -23.88
N ILE A 26 19.50 -6.84 -22.58
CA ILE A 26 20.75 -6.93 -21.84
C ILE A 26 20.73 -8.25 -21.09
N LYS A 27 21.80 -9.03 -21.30
CA LYS A 27 22.30 -9.95 -20.29
C LYS A 27 22.25 -9.20 -18.97
N GLN A 28 21.34 -9.59 -18.07
CA GLN A 28 21.18 -8.89 -16.79
C GLN A 28 22.55 -8.86 -16.12
N PRO A 29 23.12 -7.70 -15.82
CA PRO A 29 24.46 -7.65 -15.29
C PRO A 29 24.51 -8.45 -13.99
N LEU A 30 25.59 -9.15 -13.72
CA LEU A 30 25.83 -9.95 -12.52
C LEU A 30 25.36 -9.22 -11.24
N ARG A 31 25.41 -7.92 -11.24
CA ARG A 31 24.95 -7.03 -10.17
C ARG A 31 23.44 -7.13 -9.89
N GLU A 32 22.60 -7.37 -10.90
CA GLU A 32 21.16 -7.56 -10.71
C GLU A 32 20.84 -8.94 -10.13
N HIS A 33 21.56 -9.98 -10.58
CA HIS A 33 21.44 -11.32 -10.00
C HIS A 33 21.81 -11.31 -8.52
N ILE A 34 22.90 -10.63 -8.15
CA ILE A 34 23.32 -10.47 -6.75
C ILE A 34 22.25 -9.70 -5.96
N ARG A 35 21.68 -8.63 -6.51
CA ARG A 35 20.60 -7.86 -5.87
C ARG A 35 19.38 -8.73 -5.61
N HIS A 36 18.93 -9.48 -6.60
CA HIS A 36 17.81 -10.41 -6.47
C HIS A 36 18.08 -11.54 -5.47
N PHE A 37 19.29 -12.06 -5.45
CA PHE A 37 19.69 -13.05 -4.47
C PHE A 37 19.68 -12.49 -3.04
N MET A 38 20.29 -11.32 -2.84
CA MET A 38 20.28 -10.65 -1.52
C MET A 38 18.85 -10.30 -1.07
N TYR A 39 17.99 -9.85 -1.98
CA TYR A 39 16.58 -9.61 -1.70
C TYR A 39 15.88 -10.87 -1.20
N ARG A 40 16.03 -12.01 -1.92
CA ARG A 40 15.46 -13.30 -1.49
C ARG A 40 15.99 -13.76 -0.13
N CYS A 41 17.28 -13.59 0.13
CA CYS A 41 17.87 -13.93 1.41
C CYS A 41 17.32 -13.06 2.56
N ARG A 42 17.20 -11.74 2.34
CA ARG A 42 16.61 -10.83 3.33
C ARG A 42 15.15 -11.19 3.60
N ARG A 43 14.37 -11.42 2.56
CA ARG A 43 12.98 -11.85 2.67
C ARG A 43 12.84 -13.13 3.48
N LYS A 44 13.60 -14.18 3.14
CA LYS A 44 13.58 -15.45 3.88
C LYS A 44 13.99 -15.29 5.36
N ARG A 45 14.94 -14.39 5.66
CA ARG A 45 15.29 -14.08 7.05
C ARG A 45 14.15 -13.38 7.77
N ALA A 46 13.54 -12.38 7.16
CA ALA A 46 12.38 -11.68 7.71
C ALA A 46 11.21 -12.64 7.97
N GLU A 47 10.87 -13.50 7.01
CA GLU A 47 9.83 -14.54 7.18
C GLU A 47 10.04 -15.41 8.42
N LYS A 48 11.30 -15.77 8.72
CA LYS A 48 11.63 -16.58 9.90
C LYS A 48 11.48 -15.85 11.23
N THR A 49 11.46 -14.52 11.22
CA THR A 49 11.31 -13.70 12.44
C THR A 49 9.87 -13.39 12.79
N ILE A 50 8.95 -13.53 11.83
CA ILE A 50 7.53 -13.23 12.05
C ILE A 50 6.94 -14.28 12.99
N ARG A 51 6.28 -13.80 14.06
CA ARG A 51 5.51 -14.59 15.02
C ARG A 51 4.15 -13.92 15.18
N ALA A 52 3.14 -14.73 15.51
CA ALA A 52 1.83 -14.23 15.82
C ALA A 52 1.88 -13.36 17.09
N ASN A 53 1.48 -12.11 16.93
CA ASN A 53 1.35 -11.14 18.03
C ASN A 53 0.36 -10.04 17.63
N PRO A 54 -0.92 -10.39 17.38
CA PRO A 54 -1.89 -9.44 16.85
C PRO A 54 -2.38 -8.48 17.95
N HIS A 55 -2.46 -7.20 17.60
CA HIS A 55 -3.17 -6.20 18.39
C HIS A 55 -4.34 -5.65 17.57
N LYS A 56 -5.44 -5.30 18.27
CA LYS A 56 -6.57 -4.61 17.66
C LYS A 56 -6.14 -3.23 17.19
N LEU A 57 -6.64 -2.79 16.05
CA LEU A 57 -6.30 -1.52 15.43
C LEU A 57 -6.43 -0.33 16.40
N LYS A 58 -7.51 -0.28 17.22
CA LYS A 58 -7.66 0.76 18.27
C LYS A 58 -6.50 0.81 19.25
N LYS A 59 -5.92 -0.33 19.62
CA LYS A 59 -4.73 -0.36 20.48
C LYS A 59 -3.48 0.15 19.78
N VAL A 60 -3.36 -0.12 18.48
CA VAL A 60 -2.24 0.38 17.66
C VAL A 60 -2.27 1.89 17.56
N ILE A 61 -3.44 2.46 17.31
CA ILE A 61 -3.63 3.92 17.23
C ILE A 61 -3.37 4.57 18.60
N ALA A 62 -3.92 4.00 19.69
CA ALA A 62 -3.65 4.50 21.04
C ALA A 62 -2.15 4.43 21.39
N TYR A 63 -1.44 3.37 21.01
CA TYR A 63 0.00 3.26 21.19
C TYR A 63 0.76 4.32 20.38
N ALA A 64 0.37 4.52 19.10
CA ALA A 64 0.98 5.53 18.26
C ALA A 64 0.77 6.95 18.80
N ASP A 65 -0.45 7.25 19.27
CA ASP A 65 -0.79 8.54 19.86
C ASP A 65 0.01 8.82 21.15
N ALA A 66 0.02 7.89 22.08
CA ALA A 66 0.77 8.02 23.33
C ALA A 66 2.27 8.25 23.12
N LYS A 67 2.84 7.71 22.04
CA LYS A 67 4.28 7.77 21.77
C LYS A 67 4.71 8.88 20.83
N TYR A 68 3.88 9.22 19.85
CA TYR A 68 4.24 10.08 18.73
C TYR A 68 3.34 11.30 18.57
N HIS A 69 2.25 11.40 19.33
CA HIS A 69 1.24 12.47 19.26
C HIS A 69 0.62 12.58 17.86
N LEU A 70 -0.46 11.82 17.67
CA LEU A 70 -1.22 11.82 16.43
C LEU A 70 -2.06 13.08 16.28
N THR A 71 -2.12 13.60 15.06
CA THR A 71 -3.09 14.60 14.66
C THR A 71 -4.07 13.96 13.72
N GLU A 72 -5.36 13.96 14.04
CA GLU A 72 -6.37 13.43 13.13
C GLU A 72 -6.68 14.44 12.03
N VAL A 73 -6.68 13.98 10.79
CA VAL A 73 -7.01 14.80 9.61
C VAL A 73 -8.53 14.96 9.54
N PRO A 74 -9.05 16.20 9.50
CA PRO A 74 -10.48 16.45 9.40
C PRO A 74 -11.09 15.82 8.14
N LYS A 75 -12.29 15.25 8.27
CA LYS A 75 -13.01 14.61 7.15
C LYS A 75 -13.33 15.58 6.00
N THR A 76 -13.32 16.87 6.25
CA THR A 76 -13.54 17.93 5.25
C THR A 76 -12.31 18.26 4.41
N GLU A 77 -11.13 17.78 4.81
CA GLU A 77 -9.90 18.03 4.04
C GLU A 77 -9.84 17.17 2.77
N GLU A 78 -9.34 17.77 1.69
CA GLU A 78 -9.17 17.10 0.40
C GLU A 78 -8.35 15.81 0.53
N ARG A 79 -7.28 15.84 1.30
CA ARG A 79 -6.42 14.69 1.58
C ARG A 79 -7.15 13.54 2.25
N TYR A 80 -8.06 13.83 3.21
CA TYR A 80 -8.92 12.79 3.79
C TYR A 80 -9.80 12.18 2.71
N GLN A 81 -10.41 13.00 1.85
CA GLN A 81 -11.29 12.52 0.78
C GLN A 81 -10.55 11.64 -0.24
N GLU A 82 -9.31 11.99 -0.57
CA GLU A 82 -8.46 11.15 -1.43
C GLU A 82 -8.20 9.76 -0.81
N HIS A 83 -7.83 9.72 0.48
CA HIS A 83 -7.66 8.46 1.20
C HIS A 83 -8.96 7.68 1.31
N TYR A 84 -10.07 8.36 1.57
CA TYR A 84 -11.38 7.74 1.66
C TYR A 84 -11.76 7.06 0.35
N LEU A 85 -11.67 7.76 -0.78
CA LEU A 85 -12.02 7.22 -2.10
C LEU A 85 -11.08 6.08 -2.51
N GLY A 86 -9.78 6.23 -2.33
CA GLY A 86 -8.81 5.17 -2.64
C GLY A 86 -9.00 3.90 -1.80
N THR A 87 -9.28 4.08 -0.50
CA THR A 87 -9.56 2.96 0.40
C THR A 87 -10.88 2.29 0.05
N LYS A 88 -11.94 3.06 -0.24
CA LYS A 88 -13.25 2.56 -0.66
C LYS A 88 -13.13 1.71 -1.93
N GLU A 89 -12.45 2.21 -2.94
CA GLU A 89 -12.17 1.47 -4.18
C GLU A 89 -11.47 0.14 -3.91
N SER A 90 -10.41 0.17 -3.10
CA SER A 90 -9.64 -1.03 -2.73
C SER A 90 -10.47 -2.05 -1.97
N LEU A 91 -11.29 -1.59 -1.02
CA LEU A 91 -12.18 -2.45 -0.23
C LEU A 91 -13.28 -3.08 -1.09
N ILE A 92 -13.87 -2.31 -2.03
CA ILE A 92 -14.87 -2.83 -2.98
C ILE A 92 -14.22 -3.92 -3.85
N LEU A 93 -13.04 -3.67 -4.43
CA LEU A 93 -12.32 -4.66 -5.23
C LEU A 93 -12.05 -5.96 -4.48
N LYS A 94 -11.77 -5.85 -3.19
CA LYS A 94 -11.41 -6.99 -2.35
C LYS A 94 -12.62 -7.78 -1.85
N HIS A 95 -13.67 -7.08 -1.44
CA HIS A 95 -14.80 -7.69 -0.70
C HIS A 95 -16.10 -7.75 -1.49
N ARG A 96 -16.32 -6.83 -2.43
CA ARG A 96 -17.53 -6.66 -3.21
C ARG A 96 -17.25 -6.35 -4.68
N PRO A 97 -16.34 -7.12 -5.37
CA PRO A 97 -15.96 -6.83 -6.74
C PRO A 97 -17.13 -6.81 -7.73
N GLU A 98 -18.24 -7.47 -7.37
CA GLU A 98 -19.47 -7.46 -8.16
C GLU A 98 -20.06 -6.05 -8.33
N LEU A 99 -19.84 -5.14 -7.37
CA LEU A 99 -20.31 -3.76 -7.47
C LEU A 99 -19.66 -3.01 -8.64
N PHE A 100 -18.46 -3.40 -9.04
CA PHE A 100 -17.77 -2.83 -10.20
C PHE A 100 -18.16 -3.48 -11.53
N GLY A 101 -18.82 -4.65 -11.51
CA GLY A 101 -19.13 -5.39 -12.73
C GLY A 101 -17.90 -5.62 -13.59
N SER A 102 -17.96 -5.21 -14.86
CA SER A 102 -16.83 -5.35 -15.80
C SER A 102 -15.59 -4.53 -15.43
N MET A 103 -15.76 -3.44 -14.67
CA MET A 103 -14.64 -2.56 -14.24
C MET A 103 -13.80 -3.18 -13.11
N ALA A 104 -14.24 -4.28 -12.48
CA ALA A 104 -13.45 -4.98 -11.47
C ALA A 104 -12.12 -5.50 -12.03
N ARG A 105 -12.07 -5.81 -13.32
CA ARG A 105 -10.88 -6.33 -13.98
C ARG A 105 -10.44 -5.39 -15.10
N ILE A 106 -9.36 -4.65 -14.85
CA ILE A 106 -8.70 -3.88 -15.89
C ILE A 106 -7.76 -4.83 -16.64
N GLN A 107 -7.99 -5.02 -17.94
CA GLN A 107 -7.14 -5.87 -18.74
C GLN A 107 -5.79 -5.20 -18.97
N ARG A 108 -4.74 -5.95 -18.65
CA ARG A 108 -3.38 -5.48 -18.92
C ARG A 108 -3.12 -5.67 -20.43
N PRO A 109 -2.72 -4.62 -21.15
CA PRO A 109 -2.41 -4.74 -22.56
C PRO A 109 -1.14 -5.60 -22.76
N ASP A 110 -1.12 -6.39 -23.85
CA ASP A 110 0.03 -7.24 -24.19
C ASP A 110 1.28 -6.42 -24.47
N VAL A 111 1.10 -5.22 -25.05
CA VAL A 111 2.18 -4.28 -25.34
C VAL A 111 1.96 -2.99 -24.56
N MET A 112 2.93 -2.65 -23.70
CA MET A 112 2.91 -1.42 -22.91
C MET A 112 3.56 -0.28 -23.70
N ASN A 113 2.78 0.40 -24.54
CA ASN A 113 3.13 1.65 -25.18
C ASN A 113 2.44 2.84 -24.48
N LYS A 114 2.69 4.06 -24.94
CA LYS A 114 2.14 5.29 -24.32
C LYS A 114 0.61 5.29 -24.35
N GLU A 115 0.01 4.87 -25.47
CA GLU A 115 -1.43 4.83 -25.68
C GLU A 115 -2.10 3.83 -24.73
N ALA A 116 -1.51 2.65 -24.57
CA ALA A 116 -2.00 1.61 -23.67
C ALA A 116 -1.92 2.05 -22.19
N VAL A 117 -0.85 2.75 -21.80
CA VAL A 117 -0.73 3.33 -20.45
C VAL A 117 -1.79 4.40 -20.22
N MET A 118 -2.00 5.29 -21.17
CA MET A 118 -3.03 6.33 -21.08
C MET A 118 -4.43 5.74 -20.97
N GLU A 119 -4.74 4.70 -21.76
CA GLU A 119 -6.03 4.01 -21.68
C GLU A 119 -6.24 3.34 -20.33
N MET A 120 -5.20 2.68 -19.81
CA MET A 120 -5.27 2.07 -18.49
C MET A 120 -5.47 3.11 -17.38
N CYS A 121 -4.81 4.28 -17.47
CA CYS A 121 -5.05 5.39 -16.54
C CYS A 121 -6.50 5.89 -16.61
N ARG A 122 -7.08 6.00 -17.80
CA ARG A 122 -8.50 6.37 -17.96
C ARG A 122 -9.44 5.33 -17.34
N GLN A 123 -9.15 4.04 -17.51
CA GLN A 123 -9.96 2.97 -16.90
C GLN A 123 -9.87 3.00 -15.36
N LEU A 124 -8.68 3.23 -14.81
CA LEU A 124 -8.49 3.40 -13.38
C LEU A 124 -9.27 4.62 -12.85
N GLN A 125 -9.20 5.74 -13.55
CA GLN A 125 -9.93 6.96 -13.19
C GLN A 125 -11.45 6.73 -13.21
N ARG A 126 -12.01 6.14 -14.27
CA ARG A 126 -13.44 5.81 -14.37
C ARG A 126 -13.89 4.89 -13.24
N ARG A 127 -13.05 3.91 -12.85
CA ARG A 127 -13.37 3.01 -11.73
C ARG A 127 -13.39 3.76 -10.41
N SER A 128 -12.44 4.67 -10.19
CA SER A 128 -12.39 5.51 -8.99
C SER A 128 -13.61 6.45 -8.90
N GLU A 129 -13.99 7.10 -10.02
CA GLU A 129 -15.20 7.92 -10.11
C GLU A 129 -16.47 7.09 -9.84
N PHE A 130 -16.54 5.87 -10.36
CA PHE A 130 -17.66 4.96 -10.09
C PHE A 130 -17.70 4.55 -8.62
N ALA A 131 -16.55 4.24 -8.00
CA ALA A 131 -16.44 3.92 -6.58
C ALA A 131 -16.97 5.06 -5.69
N ALA A 132 -16.72 6.31 -6.09
CA ALA A 132 -17.23 7.49 -5.40
C ALA A 132 -18.78 7.53 -5.37
N GLY A 133 -19.42 7.07 -6.45
CA GLY A 133 -20.89 7.01 -6.57
C GLY A 133 -21.57 5.85 -5.82
N ILE A 134 -20.81 4.84 -5.37
CA ILE A 134 -21.38 3.73 -4.58
C ILE A 134 -21.80 4.25 -3.20
N ALA A 135 -23.03 3.96 -2.78
CA ALA A 135 -23.53 4.41 -1.50
C ALA A 135 -22.75 3.81 -0.32
N ASP A 136 -22.56 4.60 0.75
CA ASP A 136 -21.85 4.11 1.95
C ASP A 136 -22.61 3.00 2.67
N SER A 137 -23.92 2.84 2.44
CA SER A 137 -24.69 1.71 2.92
C SER A 137 -24.30 0.38 2.27
N GLU A 138 -23.80 0.42 1.04
CA GLU A 138 -23.33 -0.78 0.31
C GLU A 138 -21.90 -1.15 0.68
N MET A 139 -21.07 -0.15 0.98
CA MET A 139 -19.69 -0.33 1.42
C MET A 139 -19.39 0.56 2.64
N PRO A 140 -19.94 0.20 3.81
CA PRO A 140 -19.76 1.01 5.02
C PRO A 140 -18.32 0.95 5.53
N MET A 141 -17.78 2.13 5.85
CA MET A 141 -16.41 2.34 6.32
C MET A 141 -16.42 3.12 7.65
N ASP A 142 -15.39 2.87 8.47
CA ASP A 142 -15.08 3.65 9.67
C ASP A 142 -13.63 4.14 9.56
N LEU A 143 -13.41 4.97 8.52
CA LEU A 143 -12.09 5.44 8.14
C LEU A 143 -11.67 6.65 8.96
N HIS A 144 -10.43 6.61 9.42
CA HIS A 144 -9.71 7.69 10.07
C HIS A 144 -8.34 7.87 9.43
N VAL A 145 -7.89 9.09 9.31
CA VAL A 145 -6.55 9.43 8.82
C VAL A 145 -5.83 10.21 9.89
N TYR A 146 -4.64 9.77 10.25
CA TYR A 146 -3.81 10.41 11.28
C TYR A 146 -2.45 10.78 10.72
N GLU A 147 -1.84 11.81 11.28
CA GLU A 147 -0.50 12.26 10.95
C GLU A 147 0.41 12.28 12.17
N ILE A 148 1.68 11.92 11.94
CA ILE A 148 2.78 12.17 12.87
C ILE A 148 3.72 13.16 12.20
N HIS A 149 3.80 14.37 12.72
CA HIS A 149 4.69 15.41 12.22
C HIS A 149 6.07 15.29 12.85
N MET A 150 7.10 15.25 12.03
CA MET A 150 8.49 15.23 12.46
C MET A 150 9.27 16.31 11.68
N GLY A 151 10.23 16.95 12.31
CA GLY A 151 11.02 18.00 11.67
C GLY A 151 11.63 17.54 10.34
N GLY A 152 10.97 17.90 9.22
CA GLY A 152 11.36 17.55 7.85
C GLY A 152 10.72 16.29 7.27
N GLY A 153 9.67 15.74 7.89
CA GLY A 153 8.88 14.63 7.35
C GLY A 153 7.57 14.40 8.09
N ILE A 154 6.69 13.62 7.47
CA ILE A 154 5.36 13.25 7.95
C ILE A 154 5.17 11.75 7.76
N ILE A 155 4.52 11.12 8.73
CA ILE A 155 3.94 9.77 8.58
C ILE A 155 2.43 9.95 8.53
N GLU A 156 1.79 9.36 7.54
CA GLU A 156 0.35 9.29 7.41
C GLU A 156 -0.11 7.87 7.74
N ILE A 157 -1.13 7.76 8.59
CA ILE A 157 -1.71 6.50 9.04
C ILE A 157 -3.17 6.49 8.63
N VAL A 158 -3.53 5.60 7.73
CA VAL A 158 -4.90 5.35 7.33
C VAL A 158 -5.40 4.11 8.07
N ALA A 159 -6.46 4.27 8.84
CA ALA A 159 -7.03 3.22 9.67
C ALA A 159 -8.53 3.09 9.42
N ASP A 160 -9.00 1.91 9.01
CA ASP A 160 -10.43 1.60 8.96
C ASP A 160 -10.77 0.57 10.03
N TYR A 161 -11.54 1.01 11.05
CA TYR A 161 -11.85 0.17 12.19
C TYR A 161 -12.87 -0.92 11.89
N ARG A 162 -13.68 -0.76 10.84
CA ARG A 162 -14.66 -1.75 10.43
C ARG A 162 -14.00 -2.90 9.69
N TRP A 163 -13.01 -2.60 8.85
CA TRP A 163 -12.32 -3.58 8.01
C TRP A 163 -10.98 -4.04 8.59
N ASP A 164 -10.62 -3.58 9.80
CA ASP A 164 -9.31 -3.82 10.46
C ASP A 164 -8.15 -3.55 9.50
N LEU A 165 -8.24 -2.42 8.77
CA LEU A 165 -7.25 -2.03 7.78
C LEU A 165 -6.32 -0.99 8.36
N LEU A 166 -5.02 -1.22 8.22
CA LEU A 166 -3.96 -0.29 8.56
C LEU A 166 -3.04 -0.09 7.36
N ALA A 167 -2.96 1.13 6.86
CA ALA A 167 -1.97 1.52 5.87
C ALA A 167 -1.13 2.70 6.42
N ILE A 168 0.19 2.63 6.24
CA ILE A 168 1.11 3.66 6.73
C ILE A 168 2.00 4.09 5.57
N SER A 169 1.95 5.36 5.25
CA SER A 169 2.85 6.01 4.31
C SER A 169 3.71 7.05 5.01
N PHE A 170 4.82 7.43 4.41
CA PHE A 170 5.66 8.49 4.96
C PHE A 170 6.40 9.23 3.86
N THR A 171 6.60 10.52 4.08
CA THR A 171 7.40 11.39 3.21
C THR A 171 8.33 12.25 4.05
N GLY A 172 9.49 12.59 3.52
CA GLY A 172 10.43 13.43 4.25
C GLY A 172 11.77 13.60 3.55
N ASN A 173 12.60 14.45 4.12
CA ASN A 173 13.96 14.66 3.63
C ASN A 173 14.87 13.48 4.01
N LYS A 174 16.05 13.37 3.35
CA LYS A 174 17.00 12.26 3.55
C LYS A 174 17.42 12.05 5.01
N LYS A 175 17.45 13.12 5.81
CA LYS A 175 17.91 13.06 7.22
C LYS A 175 16.91 12.32 8.11
N VAL A 176 15.62 12.48 7.87
CA VAL A 176 14.57 11.87 8.70
C VAL A 176 14.05 10.54 8.17
N MET A 177 14.28 10.20 6.89
CA MET A 177 13.76 8.98 6.25
C MET A 177 13.99 7.71 7.08
N ARG A 178 15.21 7.51 7.61
CA ARG A 178 15.52 6.33 8.44
C ARG A 178 14.68 6.28 9.73
N LYS A 179 14.37 7.45 10.31
CA LYS A 179 13.56 7.55 11.52
C LYS A 179 12.11 7.24 11.21
N LEU A 180 11.57 7.78 10.10
CA LEU A 180 10.22 7.51 9.63
C LEU A 180 10.03 6.00 9.35
N GLN A 181 10.97 5.38 8.64
CA GLN A 181 10.97 3.94 8.38
C GLN A 181 10.97 3.10 9.66
N LYS A 182 11.75 3.50 10.68
CA LYS A 182 11.76 2.80 11.97
C LYS A 182 10.43 2.89 12.69
N ILE A 183 9.80 4.07 12.70
CA ILE A 183 8.48 4.27 13.32
C ILE A 183 7.43 3.45 12.58
N THR A 184 7.39 3.52 11.26
CA THR A 184 6.45 2.73 10.43
C THR A 184 6.60 1.23 10.73
N LEU A 185 7.83 0.73 10.76
CA LEU A 185 8.07 -0.67 11.08
C LEU A 185 7.64 -1.03 12.50
N GLU A 186 7.91 -0.16 13.48
CA GLU A 186 7.48 -0.36 14.86
C GLU A 186 5.97 -0.48 14.97
N LEU A 187 5.23 0.39 14.27
CA LEU A 187 3.77 0.34 14.26
C LEU A 187 3.25 -0.94 13.60
N TYR A 188 3.83 -1.37 12.48
CA TYR A 188 3.45 -2.65 11.87
C TYR A 188 3.82 -3.86 12.73
N LEU A 189 4.95 -3.83 13.44
CA LEU A 189 5.33 -4.88 14.40
C LEU A 189 4.36 -4.92 15.58
N TYR A 190 3.93 -3.76 16.07
CA TYR A 190 2.95 -3.68 17.15
C TYR A 190 1.56 -4.12 16.68
N TYR A 191 1.13 -3.75 15.48
CA TYR A 191 -0.10 -4.26 14.88
C TYR A 191 -0.03 -5.78 14.74
N GLY A 192 1.12 -6.31 14.36
CA GLY A 192 1.41 -7.74 14.29
C GLY A 192 0.54 -8.49 13.30
N VAL A 193 0.54 -9.81 13.41
CA VAL A 193 -0.20 -10.74 12.56
C VAL A 193 -0.77 -11.88 13.40
N THR A 194 -1.87 -12.48 12.96
CA THR A 194 -2.42 -13.70 13.54
C THR A 194 -1.71 -14.93 12.99
N GLU A 195 -1.92 -16.09 13.60
CA GLU A 195 -1.45 -17.38 13.04
C GLU A 195 -2.10 -17.67 11.68
N GLU A 196 -3.37 -17.27 11.53
CA GLU A 196 -4.12 -17.41 10.28
C GLU A 196 -3.52 -16.52 9.18
N ASP A 197 -3.13 -15.28 9.51
CA ASP A 197 -2.43 -14.39 8.58
C ASP A 197 -1.12 -15.01 8.07
N ILE A 198 -0.36 -15.64 8.96
CA ILE A 198 0.90 -16.31 8.61
C ILE A 198 0.62 -17.50 7.71
N LYS A 199 -0.35 -18.36 8.07
CA LYS A 199 -0.73 -19.56 7.33
C LYS A 199 -1.22 -19.23 5.91
N ASN A 200 -2.11 -18.25 5.81
CA ASN A 200 -2.77 -17.88 4.55
C ASN A 200 -2.02 -16.79 3.78
N ARG A 201 -0.91 -16.26 4.33
CA ARG A 201 -0.13 -15.17 3.75
C ARG A 201 -1.01 -14.00 3.33
N THR A 202 -1.87 -13.56 4.26
CA THR A 202 -2.81 -12.47 4.02
C THR A 202 -2.07 -11.16 3.70
N GLU A 203 -2.82 -10.14 3.33
CA GLU A 203 -2.30 -8.80 3.08
C GLU A 203 -1.57 -8.25 4.32
N ARG A 204 -2.15 -8.40 5.52
CA ARG A 204 -1.54 -8.01 6.79
C ARG A 204 -0.16 -8.64 6.99
N TYR A 205 -0.03 -9.94 6.71
CA TYR A 205 1.27 -10.64 6.73
C TYR A 205 2.24 -10.09 5.68
N ARG A 206 1.78 -9.86 4.45
CA ARG A 206 2.63 -9.35 3.36
C ARG A 206 3.15 -7.95 3.67
N THR A 207 2.30 -7.07 4.19
CA THR A 207 2.67 -5.70 4.59
C THR A 207 3.74 -5.71 5.69
N LEU A 208 3.56 -6.51 6.74
CA LEU A 208 4.57 -6.67 7.78
C LEU A 208 5.88 -7.23 7.22
N LEU A 209 5.81 -8.23 6.35
CA LEU A 209 6.98 -8.80 5.72
C LEU A 209 7.74 -7.76 4.89
N ILE A 210 7.04 -6.95 4.07
CA ILE A 210 7.64 -5.87 3.28
C ILE A 210 8.32 -4.86 4.21
N ALA A 211 7.66 -4.41 5.27
CA ALA A 211 8.23 -3.48 6.22
C ALA A 211 9.52 -4.00 6.88
N LEU A 212 9.60 -5.32 7.14
CA LEU A 212 10.77 -5.95 7.76
C LEU A 212 11.99 -6.02 6.83
N PHE A 213 11.84 -6.30 5.55
CA PHE A 213 12.98 -6.46 4.65
C PHE A 213 13.34 -5.24 3.82
N SER A 214 12.51 -4.18 3.87
CA SER A 214 12.78 -2.88 3.21
C SER A 214 13.81 -2.00 3.95
N ARG A 215 14.50 -2.54 4.93
CA ARG A 215 15.55 -1.87 5.72
C ARG A 215 16.86 -1.70 4.98
#